data_9c56a7e4ca32b1217d15527ddec9e05e
#
_entry.id   9c56a7e4ca32b1217d15527ddec9e05e
#
_cell.length_a   1.000
_cell.length_b   1.000
_cell.length_c   1.000
_cell.angle_alpha   90.00
_cell.angle_beta   90.00
_cell.angle_gamma   90.00
#
_symmetry.space_group_name_H-M   'P 1'
#
loop_
_entity.id
_entity.type
_entity.pdbx_description
1 polymer ?
#
loop_
_entity_poly.entity_id
_entity_poly.type
_entity_poly.pdbx_seq_one_letter_code
_entity_poly.pdbx_strand_id
1 'polypeptide(L)'
;MNKSLKRGEMILGFIFLLFFTYSCGTPEERAIKVPEPDSTATNFMPTHPAGPELHVIEIKDMKFQPENLSVKRGDTVMWINRDMVTHCVTEEKTKAWTSSNIAPGASWKMIIKTNADYFCAIHQVMKGKITAE
;
A
#
# COMPACT_ATOMS: atom_id res chain seq x y z
N MET A 1 52.12 31.43 14.93
CA MET A 1 52.45 32.72 14.27
C MET A 1 51.54 32.90 13.05
N ASN A 2 50.88 34.03 13.04
CA ASN A 2 50.10 34.72 11.98
C ASN A 2 48.76 34.11 11.56
N LYS A 3 47.64 34.66 12.06
CA LYS A 3 46.96 35.96 11.77
C LYS A 3 46.64 36.14 10.27
N SER A 4 45.37 36.03 9.90
CA SER A 4 44.71 37.17 9.22
C SER A 4 43.19 37.01 9.24
N LEU A 5 42.54 37.84 10.07
CA LEU A 5 41.16 38.28 9.87
C LEU A 5 41.07 39.11 8.58
N LYS A 6 40.08 38.88 7.73
CA LYS A 6 39.56 39.95 6.87
C LYS A 6 38.06 40.11 7.09
N ARG A 7 37.80 41.28 7.67
CA ARG A 7 36.51 41.97 7.77
C ARG A 7 35.99 42.38 6.40
N GLY A 8 34.65 42.34 6.35
CA GLY A 8 33.92 43.44 5.72
C GLY A 8 33.46 43.16 4.31
N GLU A 9 32.15 42.98 4.14
CA GLU A 9 31.41 44.04 3.46
C GLU A 9 29.91 43.77 3.61
N MET A 10 29.32 44.77 4.22
CA MET A 10 27.89 44.95 4.41
C MET A 10 27.36 45.55 3.13
N ILE A 11 26.65 44.76 2.31
CA ILE A 11 25.90 45.32 1.18
C ILE A 11 24.44 45.45 1.59
N LEU A 12 24.13 46.72 1.91
CA LEU A 12 22.78 47.25 1.96
C LEU A 12 22.21 47.22 0.51
N GLY A 13 21.18 46.47 0.24
CA GLY A 13 20.61 46.35 -1.12
C GLY A 13 19.12 46.06 -1.10
N PHE A 14 18.35 47.14 -1.05
CA PHE A 14 17.03 47.34 -1.65
C PHE A 14 16.00 46.24 -1.48
N ILE A 15 15.11 46.47 -0.51
CA ILE A 15 13.76 45.88 -0.45
C ILE A 15 12.94 46.49 -1.60
N PHE A 16 12.72 45.69 -2.66
CA PHE A 16 11.76 45.99 -3.69
C PHE A 16 10.43 45.36 -3.33
N LEU A 17 9.58 46.14 -2.67
CA LEU A 17 8.19 45.77 -2.36
C LEU A 17 7.37 45.77 -3.65
N LEU A 18 7.27 44.61 -4.32
CA LEU A 18 6.28 44.40 -5.36
C LEU A 18 4.95 44.04 -4.71
N PHE A 19 4.07 45.03 -4.60
CA PHE A 19 2.66 44.84 -4.35
C PHE A 19 2.05 44.10 -5.53
N PHE A 20 1.90 42.78 -5.43
CA PHE A 20 1.04 42.00 -6.28
C PHE A 20 -0.40 42.17 -5.77
N THR A 21 -1.17 43.02 -6.44
CA THR A 21 -2.62 43.09 -6.25
C THR A 21 -3.24 41.79 -6.79
N TYR A 22 -3.53 40.86 -5.90
CA TYR A 22 -4.36 39.71 -6.22
C TYR A 22 -5.80 40.23 -6.44
N SER A 23 -6.17 40.34 -7.70
CA SER A 23 -7.57 40.49 -8.12
C SER A 23 -8.28 39.18 -7.80
N CYS A 24 -9.12 39.23 -6.77
CA CYS A 24 -10.00 38.11 -6.38
C CYS A 24 -11.13 38.03 -7.43
N GLY A 25 -10.90 37.22 -8.47
CA GLY A 25 -11.96 36.81 -9.38
C GLY A 25 -12.76 35.69 -8.71
N THR A 26 -14.00 35.96 -8.34
CA THR A 26 -14.96 34.96 -7.89
C THR A 26 -15.22 33.95 -8.99
N PRO A 27 -15.01 32.63 -8.79
CA PRO A 27 -15.49 31.65 -9.75
C PRO A 27 -17.01 31.62 -9.68
N GLU A 28 -17.65 31.95 -10.78
CA GLU A 28 -19.06 31.73 -11.05
C GLU A 28 -19.39 30.26 -10.82
N GLU A 29 -20.17 30.00 -9.77
CA GLU A 29 -20.70 28.69 -9.43
C GLU A 29 -21.68 28.26 -10.52
N ARG A 30 -21.15 27.52 -11.53
CA ARG A 30 -22.00 26.78 -12.45
C ARG A 30 -22.65 25.68 -11.67
N ALA A 31 -23.88 25.87 -11.25
CA ALA A 31 -24.76 24.83 -10.76
C ALA A 31 -24.84 23.71 -11.81
N ILE A 32 -24.04 22.67 -11.61
CA ILE A 32 -24.21 21.42 -12.33
C ILE A 32 -25.52 20.82 -11.79
N LYS A 33 -26.56 20.95 -12.61
CA LYS A 33 -27.84 20.26 -12.39
C LYS A 33 -27.55 18.76 -12.41
N VAL A 34 -27.44 18.17 -11.21
CA VAL A 34 -27.37 16.72 -11.02
C VAL A 34 -28.70 16.16 -11.53
N PRO A 35 -28.74 15.31 -12.56
CA PRO A 35 -29.98 14.63 -12.93
C PRO A 35 -30.39 13.75 -11.75
N GLU A 36 -31.66 13.86 -11.34
CA GLU A 36 -32.28 12.95 -10.36
C GLU A 36 -32.05 11.51 -10.81
N PRO A 37 -31.71 10.58 -9.88
CA PRO A 37 -31.58 9.18 -10.23
C PRO A 37 -32.98 8.64 -10.57
N ASP A 38 -33.18 8.33 -11.85
CA ASP A 38 -34.31 7.56 -12.33
C ASP A 38 -34.34 6.22 -11.58
N SER A 39 -35.41 6.01 -10.80
CA SER A 39 -35.60 4.84 -9.95
C SER A 39 -35.98 3.61 -10.75
N THR A 40 -35.27 3.30 -11.80
CA THR A 40 -35.30 1.98 -12.43
C THR A 40 -34.22 1.14 -11.77
N ALA A 41 -34.56 0.51 -10.65
CA ALA A 41 -33.77 -0.53 -10.01
C ALA A 41 -33.65 -1.74 -10.97
N THR A 42 -32.80 -1.62 -11.96
CA THR A 42 -32.21 -2.78 -12.59
C THR A 42 -31.27 -3.39 -11.55
N ASN A 43 -31.63 -4.58 -11.05
CA ASN A 43 -30.75 -5.44 -10.26
C ASN A 43 -29.45 -5.64 -11.04
N PHE A 44 -28.51 -4.71 -10.86
CA PHE A 44 -27.13 -4.91 -11.24
C PHE A 44 -26.56 -5.87 -10.19
N MET A 45 -26.77 -7.17 -10.43
CA MET A 45 -25.93 -8.18 -9.79
C MET A 45 -24.51 -7.86 -10.24
N PRO A 46 -23.57 -7.52 -9.34
CA PRO A 46 -22.20 -7.29 -9.75
C PRO A 46 -21.67 -8.61 -10.29
N THR A 47 -21.69 -8.77 -11.63
CA THR A 47 -20.91 -9.81 -12.29
C THR A 47 -19.47 -9.46 -12.02
N HIS A 48 -18.91 -10.08 -10.98
CA HIS A 48 -17.49 -10.04 -10.70
C HIS A 48 -16.75 -10.45 -11.98
N PRO A 49 -15.87 -9.63 -12.56
CA PRO A 49 -15.15 -10.01 -13.76
C PRO A 49 -14.40 -11.31 -13.46
N ALA A 50 -14.54 -12.31 -14.33
CA ALA A 50 -13.93 -13.64 -14.20
C ALA A 50 -12.40 -13.57 -14.43
N GLY A 51 -11.71 -12.63 -13.80
CA GLY A 51 -10.27 -12.43 -13.86
C GLY A 51 -9.59 -12.73 -12.53
N PRO A 52 -8.25 -12.84 -12.49
CA PRO A 52 -7.48 -13.03 -11.27
C PRO A 52 -7.76 -11.91 -10.25
N GLU A 53 -8.05 -12.28 -9.01
CA GLU A 53 -8.34 -11.36 -7.91
C GLU A 53 -7.11 -11.15 -7.03
N LEU A 54 -7.04 -9.98 -6.38
CA LEU A 54 -6.01 -9.67 -5.39
C LEU A 54 -6.57 -9.83 -3.97
N HIS A 55 -5.99 -10.74 -3.20
CA HIS A 55 -6.30 -10.96 -1.79
C HIS A 55 -5.16 -10.42 -0.93
N VAL A 56 -5.49 -9.90 0.25
CA VAL A 56 -4.50 -9.35 1.19
C VAL A 56 -4.48 -10.16 2.48
N ILE A 57 -3.28 -10.52 2.91
CA ILE A 57 -3.00 -11.05 4.25
C ILE A 57 -2.14 -10.02 4.98
N GLU A 58 -2.61 -9.53 6.10
CA GLU A 58 -1.79 -8.68 6.96
C GLU A 58 -0.95 -9.54 7.91
N ILE A 59 0.30 -9.15 8.08
CA ILE A 59 1.19 -9.66 9.12
C ILE A 59 1.11 -8.67 10.26
N LYS A 60 0.42 -9.05 11.34
CA LYS A 60 0.15 -8.16 12.45
C LYS A 60 0.06 -8.94 13.77
N ASP A 61 0.60 -8.37 14.85
CA ASP A 61 0.63 -8.98 16.17
C ASP A 61 1.25 -10.38 16.15
N MET A 62 2.34 -10.56 15.38
CA MET A 62 3.03 -11.84 15.20
C MET A 62 2.14 -12.95 14.62
N LYS A 63 1.20 -12.59 13.73
CA LYS A 63 0.25 -13.51 13.07
C LYS A 63 0.02 -13.12 11.62
N PHE A 64 -0.38 -14.11 10.82
CA PHE A 64 -0.98 -13.86 9.50
C PHE A 64 -2.49 -13.68 9.67
N GLN A 65 -3.05 -12.63 9.08
CA GLN A 65 -4.48 -12.29 9.22
C GLN A 65 -5.09 -11.99 7.84
N PRO A 66 -6.00 -12.85 7.36
CA PRO A 66 -6.49 -14.08 7.98
C PRO A 66 -5.43 -15.18 7.98
N GLU A 67 -5.49 -16.09 8.99
CA GLU A 67 -4.62 -17.26 9.08
C GLU A 67 -4.94 -18.29 7.98
N ASN A 68 -6.22 -18.44 7.65
CA ASN A 68 -6.72 -19.34 6.60
C ASN A 68 -7.41 -18.51 5.54
N LEU A 69 -6.99 -18.68 4.29
CA LEU A 69 -7.51 -17.95 3.15
C LEU A 69 -7.87 -18.92 2.02
N SER A 70 -9.11 -18.82 1.49
CA SER A 70 -9.52 -19.51 0.27
C SER A 70 -9.49 -18.55 -0.91
N VAL A 71 -8.89 -18.98 -2.02
CA VAL A 71 -8.73 -18.19 -3.25
C VAL A 71 -8.93 -19.07 -4.47
N LYS A 72 -9.20 -18.48 -5.63
CA LYS A 72 -9.20 -19.21 -6.90
C LYS A 72 -7.78 -19.42 -7.39
N ARG A 73 -7.55 -20.53 -8.11
CA ARG A 73 -6.26 -20.75 -8.78
C ARG A 73 -6.01 -19.65 -9.80
N GLY A 74 -4.85 -19.01 -9.71
CA GLY A 74 -4.50 -17.87 -10.54
C GLY A 74 -4.66 -16.52 -9.85
N ASP A 75 -5.35 -16.46 -8.72
CA ASP A 75 -5.43 -15.25 -7.91
C ASP A 75 -4.07 -14.87 -7.35
N THR A 76 -3.93 -13.60 -7.02
CA THR A 76 -2.74 -13.05 -6.38
C THR A 76 -3.00 -12.87 -4.89
N VAL A 77 -2.10 -13.35 -4.05
CA VAL A 77 -2.08 -13.05 -2.62
C VAL A 77 -0.92 -12.11 -2.32
N MET A 78 -1.19 -11.07 -1.54
CA MET A 78 -0.21 -10.10 -1.07
C MET A 78 -0.15 -10.10 0.45
N TRP A 79 1.05 -10.32 1.00
CA TRP A 79 1.32 -10.18 2.43
C TRP A 79 1.87 -8.79 2.71
N ILE A 80 1.28 -8.08 3.67
CA ILE A 80 1.69 -6.74 4.08
C ILE A 80 2.15 -6.80 5.53
N ASN A 81 3.40 -6.43 5.79
CA ASN A 81 3.92 -6.37 7.15
C ASN A 81 3.46 -5.10 7.87
N ARG A 82 2.58 -5.26 8.86
CA ARG A 82 2.10 -4.20 9.75
C ARG A 82 2.79 -4.18 11.11
N ASP A 83 3.66 -5.15 11.38
CA ASP A 83 4.46 -5.18 12.60
C ASP A 83 5.69 -4.28 12.49
N MET A 84 6.31 -4.01 13.62
CA MET A 84 7.55 -3.24 13.73
C MET A 84 8.81 -4.09 13.53
N VAL A 85 8.66 -5.40 13.32
CA VAL A 85 9.76 -6.34 13.09
C VAL A 85 9.67 -6.95 11.71
N THR A 86 10.79 -7.46 11.22
CA THR A 86 10.88 -8.12 9.91
C THR A 86 10.26 -9.51 9.96
N HIS A 87 9.52 -9.86 8.92
CA HIS A 87 8.95 -11.19 8.73
C HIS A 87 9.36 -11.79 7.38
N CYS A 88 9.00 -13.04 7.14
CA CYS A 88 9.05 -13.68 5.83
C CYS A 88 7.90 -14.68 5.69
N VAL A 89 7.66 -15.17 4.49
CA VAL A 89 6.62 -16.16 4.18
C VAL A 89 7.27 -17.31 3.43
N THR A 90 7.19 -18.52 3.95
CA THR A 90 7.86 -19.70 3.40
C THR A 90 6.88 -20.87 3.37
N GLU A 91 6.77 -21.57 2.24
CA GLU A 91 5.98 -22.80 2.13
C GLU A 91 6.54 -23.86 3.10
N GLU A 92 5.64 -24.55 3.85
CA GLU A 92 6.06 -25.34 5.00
C GLU A 92 6.64 -26.70 4.62
N LYS A 93 6.07 -27.39 3.61
CA LYS A 93 6.40 -28.79 3.33
C LYS A 93 7.70 -28.96 2.55
N THR A 94 7.79 -28.29 1.42
CA THR A 94 8.86 -28.51 0.44
C THR A 94 9.80 -27.32 0.31
N LYS A 95 9.44 -26.17 0.92
CA LYS A 95 10.12 -24.88 0.74
C LYS A 95 10.16 -24.46 -0.74
N ALA A 96 9.13 -24.87 -1.52
CA ALA A 96 9.07 -24.58 -2.95
C ALA A 96 9.10 -23.09 -3.26
N TRP A 97 8.68 -22.25 -2.33
CA TRP A 97 8.78 -20.81 -2.42
C TRP A 97 9.02 -20.16 -1.04
N THR A 98 9.71 -19.05 -1.07
CA THR A 98 9.92 -18.20 0.09
C THR A 98 9.95 -16.74 -0.36
N SER A 99 9.43 -15.83 0.45
CA SER A 99 9.65 -14.41 0.27
C SER A 99 11.08 -14.05 0.69
N SER A 100 11.61 -12.93 0.20
CA SER A 100 12.68 -12.23 0.90
C SER A 100 12.17 -11.70 2.25
N ASN A 101 13.05 -11.10 3.04
CA ASN A 101 12.66 -10.41 4.26
C ASN A 101 11.69 -9.27 3.94
N ILE A 102 10.53 -9.27 4.59
CA ILE A 102 9.51 -8.24 4.48
C ILE A 102 9.69 -7.30 5.67
N ALA A 103 10.30 -6.15 5.43
CA ALA A 103 10.53 -5.12 6.46
C ALA A 103 9.19 -4.52 6.94
N PRO A 104 9.15 -3.83 8.11
CA PRO A 104 8.00 -3.06 8.54
C PRO A 104 7.44 -2.15 7.45
N GLY A 105 6.13 -2.22 7.19
CA GLY A 105 5.44 -1.48 6.13
C GLY A 105 5.62 -2.02 4.71
N ALA A 106 6.54 -2.96 4.48
CA ALA A 106 6.75 -3.57 3.17
C ALA A 106 5.71 -4.66 2.86
N SER A 107 5.67 -5.10 1.60
CA SER A 107 4.80 -6.18 1.15
C SER A 107 5.53 -7.11 0.17
N TRP A 108 4.99 -8.32 0.05
CA TRP A 108 5.39 -9.32 -0.94
C TRP A 108 4.15 -9.98 -1.51
N LYS A 109 4.16 -10.37 -2.78
CA LYS A 109 3.00 -10.99 -3.45
C LYS A 109 3.41 -12.13 -4.37
N MET A 110 2.50 -13.09 -4.53
CA MET A 110 2.65 -14.17 -5.51
C MET A 110 1.31 -14.64 -6.05
N ILE A 111 1.33 -15.28 -7.22
CA ILE A 111 0.16 -15.94 -7.82
C ILE A 111 0.00 -17.33 -7.19
N ILE A 112 -1.20 -17.63 -6.71
CA ILE A 112 -1.50 -18.91 -6.08
C ILE A 112 -1.93 -19.94 -7.13
N LYS A 113 -1.21 -21.05 -7.17
CA LYS A 113 -1.48 -22.17 -8.11
C LYS A 113 -1.98 -23.44 -7.43
N THR A 114 -1.60 -23.64 -6.16
CA THR A 114 -1.90 -24.85 -5.37
C THR A 114 -2.12 -24.49 -3.90
N ASN A 115 -2.74 -25.41 -3.16
CA ASN A 115 -2.84 -25.31 -1.71
C ASN A 115 -1.45 -25.20 -1.09
N ALA A 116 -1.33 -24.44 -0.03
CA ALA A 116 -0.08 -24.31 0.72
C ALA A 116 -0.34 -24.06 2.20
N ASP A 117 0.36 -24.82 3.04
CA ASP A 117 0.62 -24.43 4.41
C ASP A 117 1.93 -23.64 4.41
N TYR A 118 2.01 -22.53 5.13
CA TYR A 118 3.18 -21.67 5.16
C TYR A 118 3.45 -21.12 6.56
N PHE A 119 4.64 -20.62 6.78
CA PHE A 119 5.09 -20.10 8.06
C PHE A 119 6.09 -18.95 7.89
N CYS A 120 6.38 -18.25 8.99
CA CYS A 120 7.49 -17.31 9.03
C CYS A 120 8.77 -18.03 9.47
N ALA A 121 9.79 -18.13 8.60
CA ALA A 121 11.01 -18.84 8.94
C ALA A 121 11.82 -18.16 10.08
N ILE A 122 11.61 -16.85 10.29
CA ILE A 122 12.22 -16.08 11.39
C ILE A 122 11.45 -16.32 12.71
N HIS A 123 10.11 -16.47 12.64
CA HIS A 123 9.22 -16.64 13.78
C HIS A 123 8.34 -17.87 13.56
N GLN A 124 8.89 -19.05 13.80
CA GLN A 124 8.32 -20.35 13.37
C GLN A 124 6.93 -20.68 13.95
N VAL A 125 6.51 -19.98 15.00
CA VAL A 125 5.17 -20.12 15.59
C VAL A 125 4.08 -19.48 14.72
N MET A 126 4.45 -18.57 13.82
CA MET A 126 3.53 -17.91 12.90
C MET A 126 3.25 -18.84 11.73
N LYS A 127 2.01 -19.28 11.60
CA LYS A 127 1.57 -20.19 10.55
C LYS A 127 0.35 -19.63 9.81
N GLY A 128 0.17 -20.07 8.57
CA GLY A 128 -0.98 -19.74 7.76
C GLY A 128 -1.25 -20.82 6.72
N LYS A 129 -2.43 -20.74 6.11
CA LYS A 129 -2.89 -21.71 5.13
C LYS A 129 -3.61 -21.01 3.97
N ILE A 130 -3.31 -21.44 2.76
CA ILE A 130 -4.04 -21.05 1.54
C ILE A 130 -4.68 -22.31 0.95
N THR A 131 -5.97 -22.23 0.69
CA THR A 131 -6.73 -23.23 -0.08
C THR A 131 -7.03 -22.65 -1.46
N ALA A 132 -6.55 -23.32 -2.52
CA ALA A 132 -6.74 -22.91 -3.91
C ALA A 132 -7.84 -23.77 -4.55
N GLU A 133 -8.94 -23.15 -4.91
CA GLU A 133 -10.14 -23.77 -5.52
C GLU A 133 -10.07 -23.73 -7.05
#